data_0a34beba6c3a443f84cfa65d1ec36c11
#
_entry.id   0a34beba6c3a443f84cfa65d1ec36c11
#
_cell.length_a   1.000
_cell.length_b   1.000
_cell.length_c   1.000
_cell.angle_alpha   90.00
_cell.angle_beta   90.00
_cell.angle_gamma   90.00
#
_symmetry.space_group_name_H-M   'P 1'
#
loop_
_entity.id
_entity.type
_entity.pdbx_description
1 polymer ?
#
loop_
_entity_poly.entity_id
_entity_poly.type
_entity_poly.pdbx_seq_one_letter_code
_entity_poly.pdbx_strand_id
1 'polypeptide(L)'
;DNEVNIKIALNREMAEGRLAFEDRNVLLGQMTDDVAHLVLEDNRLQTLGLSIAEADGARALPSYVRAIEIFESAGRLDRQVEGLAGNDDLLRRAGEGRGLTRPELAVLLATAKLALQDAIEHAPLATDAALLPDLHAAFPAAMQKRFGKAIDQHRLRGEIVATKLANRIVNRIGILHPFELAEEEGAALSDIAAMFVVAEQQFDLGALWREIERTPMPEAGRLALFDEVAVAVRSQIADLLRVTAPG
;
A
#
# COMPACT_ATOMS: atom_id res chain seq x y z
N ASP A 1 -12.10 -5.80 5.92
CA ASP A 1 -11.70 -7.02 5.22
C ASP A 1 -11.03 -8.06 6.11
N ASN A 2 -10.25 -7.69 7.13
CA ASN A 2 -9.55 -8.63 8.02
C ASN A 2 -10.53 -9.64 8.67
N GLU A 3 -11.65 -9.17 9.19
CA GLU A 3 -12.66 -10.02 9.81
C GLU A 3 -13.26 -11.03 8.82
N VAL A 4 -13.53 -10.61 7.58
CA VAL A 4 -14.06 -11.49 6.53
C VAL A 4 -13.03 -12.57 6.17
N ASN A 5 -11.77 -12.20 6.00
CA ASN A 5 -10.70 -13.15 5.70
C ASN A 5 -10.48 -14.16 6.84
N ILE A 6 -10.54 -13.72 8.09
CA ILE A 6 -10.51 -14.62 9.27
C ILE A 6 -11.67 -15.61 9.20
N LYS A 7 -12.89 -15.14 8.93
CA LYS A 7 -14.07 -16.02 8.82
C LYS A 7 -13.95 -17.03 7.69
N ILE A 8 -13.37 -16.64 6.54
CA ILE A 8 -13.12 -17.55 5.42
C ILE A 8 -12.12 -18.65 5.81
N ALA A 9 -11.01 -18.29 6.45
CA ALA A 9 -10.03 -19.27 6.92
C ALA A 9 -10.62 -20.24 7.95
N LEU A 10 -11.37 -19.72 8.93
CA LEU A 10 -12.00 -20.54 9.96
C LEU A 10 -13.15 -21.42 9.44
N ASN A 11 -13.89 -20.97 8.41
CA ASN A 11 -14.94 -21.78 7.78
C ASN A 11 -14.36 -23.05 7.15
N ARG A 12 -13.15 -22.98 6.62
CA ARG A 12 -12.46 -24.18 6.11
C ARG A 12 -12.15 -25.18 7.24
N GLU A 13 -11.64 -24.69 8.36
CA GLU A 13 -11.35 -25.53 9.53
C GLU A 13 -12.61 -26.21 10.07
N MET A 14 -13.74 -25.50 10.02
CA MET A 14 -15.04 -26.08 10.40
C MET A 14 -15.51 -27.16 9.40
N ALA A 15 -15.40 -26.87 8.09
CA ALA A 15 -15.81 -27.81 7.04
C ALA A 15 -15.00 -29.12 7.09
N GLU A 16 -13.74 -29.04 7.52
CA GLU A 16 -12.85 -30.19 7.68
C GLU A 16 -12.95 -30.83 9.09
N GLY A 17 -13.89 -30.37 9.95
CA GLY A 17 -14.18 -30.94 11.26
C GLY A 17 -13.12 -30.67 12.36
N ARG A 18 -12.19 -29.71 12.09
CA ARG A 18 -11.12 -29.35 13.05
C ARG A 18 -11.50 -28.23 14.01
N LEU A 19 -12.63 -27.57 13.79
CA LEU A 19 -13.12 -26.47 14.61
C LEU A 19 -14.65 -26.56 14.75
N ALA A 20 -15.18 -26.57 15.99
CA ALA A 20 -16.61 -26.49 16.23
C ALA A 20 -17.13 -25.04 16.06
N PHE A 21 -18.41 -24.91 15.78
CA PHE A 21 -19.04 -23.59 15.56
C PHE A 21 -18.97 -22.69 16.81
N GLU A 22 -19.21 -23.28 17.97
CA GLU A 22 -19.15 -22.60 19.27
C GLU A 22 -17.74 -22.11 19.57
N ASP A 23 -16.72 -22.95 19.34
CA ASP A 23 -15.30 -22.61 19.52
C ASP A 23 -14.86 -21.49 18.57
N ARG A 24 -15.36 -21.52 17.33
CA ARG A 24 -15.13 -20.43 16.36
C ARG A 24 -15.66 -19.09 16.88
N ASN A 25 -16.86 -19.07 17.44
CA ASN A 25 -17.46 -17.82 17.93
C ASN A 25 -16.69 -17.27 19.15
N VAL A 26 -16.27 -18.14 20.05
CA VAL A 26 -15.39 -17.76 21.18
C VAL A 26 -14.07 -17.16 20.65
N LEU A 27 -13.44 -17.82 19.68
CA LEU A 27 -12.19 -17.37 19.09
C LEU A 27 -12.33 -16.00 18.39
N LEU A 28 -13.40 -15.79 17.63
CA LEU A 28 -13.67 -14.48 17.01
C LEU A 28 -13.81 -13.37 18.06
N GLY A 29 -14.51 -13.64 19.16
CA GLY A 29 -14.62 -12.69 20.28
C GLY A 29 -13.26 -12.36 20.90
N GLN A 30 -12.39 -13.37 21.08
CA GLN A 30 -11.04 -13.17 21.63
C GLN A 30 -10.10 -12.35 20.74
N MET A 31 -10.33 -12.35 19.42
CA MET A 31 -9.50 -11.62 18.46
C MET A 31 -10.01 -10.22 18.12
N THR A 32 -11.09 -9.76 18.72
CA THR A 32 -11.71 -8.45 18.37
C THR A 32 -10.72 -7.31 18.52
N ASP A 33 -10.00 -7.24 19.64
CA ASP A 33 -9.02 -6.18 19.89
C ASP A 33 -7.81 -6.27 18.95
N ASP A 34 -7.34 -7.47 18.63
CA ASP A 34 -6.26 -7.68 17.67
C ASP A 34 -6.65 -7.19 16.27
N VAL A 35 -7.87 -7.48 15.82
CA VAL A 35 -8.40 -7.00 14.54
C VAL A 35 -8.53 -5.48 14.54
N ALA A 36 -9.05 -4.90 15.62
CA ALA A 36 -9.15 -3.45 15.77
C ALA A 36 -7.76 -2.80 15.67
N HIS A 37 -6.75 -3.38 16.32
CA HIS A 37 -5.37 -2.89 16.27
C HIS A 37 -4.80 -2.92 14.83
N LEU A 38 -4.99 -4.01 14.08
CA LEU A 38 -4.56 -4.10 12.68
C LEU A 38 -5.20 -3.01 11.81
N VAL A 39 -6.52 -2.78 11.98
CA VAL A 39 -7.25 -1.75 11.22
C VAL A 39 -6.77 -0.35 11.58
N LEU A 40 -6.56 -0.06 12.86
CA LEU A 40 -6.08 1.24 13.31
C LEU A 40 -4.66 1.52 12.82
N GLU A 41 -3.80 0.52 12.77
CA GLU A 41 -2.44 0.68 12.23
C GLU A 41 -2.46 0.94 10.71
N ASP A 42 -3.27 0.22 9.95
CA ASP A 42 -3.45 0.49 8.53
C ASP A 42 -3.98 1.93 8.29
N ASN A 43 -4.93 2.41 9.11
CA ASN A 43 -5.43 3.78 9.06
C ASN A 43 -4.36 4.82 9.43
N ARG A 44 -3.54 4.53 10.44
CA ARG A 44 -2.43 5.40 10.86
C ARG A 44 -1.42 5.59 9.71
N LEU A 45 -1.02 4.50 9.07
CA LEU A 45 -0.08 4.54 7.95
C LEU A 45 -0.66 5.28 6.74
N GLN A 46 -1.93 5.07 6.46
CA GLN A 46 -2.62 5.79 5.37
C GLN A 46 -2.70 7.29 5.66
N THR A 47 -3.01 7.69 6.89
CA THR A 47 -3.04 9.10 7.30
C THR A 47 -1.64 9.74 7.24
N LEU A 48 -0.60 9.00 7.59
CA LEU A 48 0.79 9.44 7.45
C LEU A 48 1.14 9.70 5.98
N GLY A 49 0.82 8.74 5.09
CA GLY A 49 1.04 8.91 3.64
C GLY A 49 0.32 10.15 3.07
N LEU A 50 -0.91 10.41 3.50
CA LEU A 50 -1.64 11.63 3.12
C LEU A 50 -0.96 12.89 3.67
N SER A 51 -0.41 12.87 4.88
CA SER A 51 0.26 14.03 5.46
C SER A 51 1.59 14.34 4.77
N ILE A 52 2.32 13.31 4.32
CA ILE A 52 3.53 13.49 3.49
C ILE A 52 3.14 14.12 2.15
N ALA A 53 2.14 13.57 1.46
CA ALA A 53 1.66 14.07 0.18
C ALA A 53 1.13 15.54 0.28
N GLU A 54 0.48 15.90 1.39
CA GLU A 54 0.01 17.25 1.65
C GLU A 54 1.16 18.24 1.89
N ALA A 55 2.24 17.78 2.53
CA ALA A 55 3.42 18.60 2.79
C ALA A 55 4.18 19.00 1.50
N ASP A 56 4.07 18.21 0.43
CA ASP A 56 4.63 18.55 -0.89
C ASP A 56 3.96 19.78 -1.53
N GLY A 57 2.72 20.05 -1.21
CA GLY A 57 1.99 21.26 -1.58
C GLY A 57 1.93 21.51 -3.09
N ALA A 58 2.09 22.78 -3.47
CA ALA A 58 2.04 23.22 -4.87
C ALA A 58 3.19 22.66 -5.73
N ARG A 59 4.32 22.29 -5.12
CA ARG A 59 5.50 21.75 -5.81
C ARG A 59 5.18 20.48 -6.57
N ALA A 60 4.42 19.56 -5.95
CA ALA A 60 4.08 18.27 -6.53
C ALA A 60 2.84 18.32 -7.45
N LEU A 61 2.16 19.48 -7.57
CA LEU A 61 0.91 19.56 -8.32
C LEU A 61 1.03 19.15 -9.80
N PRO A 62 2.10 19.49 -10.55
CA PRO A 62 2.27 18.99 -11.91
C PRO A 62 2.33 17.46 -12.00
N SER A 63 3.03 16.80 -11.08
CA SER A 63 3.08 15.33 -10.99
C SER A 63 1.71 14.74 -10.67
N TYR A 64 0.94 15.37 -9.79
CA TYR A 64 -0.44 14.93 -9.51
C TYR A 64 -1.38 15.09 -10.72
N VAL A 65 -1.26 16.18 -11.49
CA VAL A 65 -2.01 16.37 -12.74
C VAL A 65 -1.71 15.21 -13.70
N ARG A 66 -0.41 14.85 -13.84
CA ARG A 66 0.00 13.73 -14.68
C ARG A 66 -0.55 12.39 -14.18
N ALA A 67 -0.51 12.14 -12.87
CA ALA A 67 -1.07 10.93 -12.29
C ALA A 67 -2.58 10.82 -12.51
N ILE A 68 -3.33 11.92 -12.40
CA ILE A 68 -4.75 11.97 -12.70
C ILE A 68 -5.00 11.57 -14.17
N GLU A 69 -4.24 12.10 -15.11
CA GLU A 69 -4.34 11.77 -16.54
C GLU A 69 -4.05 10.28 -16.80
N ILE A 70 -3.05 9.70 -16.13
CA ILE A 70 -2.74 8.28 -16.20
C ILE A 70 -3.94 7.45 -15.73
N PHE A 71 -4.52 7.79 -14.58
CA PHE A 71 -5.65 7.05 -14.01
C PHE A 71 -6.92 7.19 -14.85
N GLU A 72 -7.19 8.38 -15.43
CA GLU A 72 -8.32 8.59 -16.34
C GLU A 72 -8.13 7.79 -17.64
N SER A 73 -6.93 7.83 -18.23
CA SER A 73 -6.62 7.07 -19.44
C SER A 73 -6.74 5.56 -19.26
N ALA A 74 -6.44 5.08 -18.05
CA ALA A 74 -6.60 3.68 -17.67
C ALA A 74 -8.05 3.31 -17.28
N GLY A 75 -8.99 4.27 -17.31
CA GLY A 75 -10.38 4.06 -16.89
C GLY A 75 -10.55 3.77 -15.38
N ARG A 76 -9.59 4.17 -14.56
CA ARG A 76 -9.56 3.95 -13.10
C ARG A 76 -10.07 5.12 -12.30
N LEU A 77 -10.21 6.27 -12.93
CA LEU A 77 -10.67 7.51 -12.31
C LEU A 77 -11.62 8.24 -13.26
N ASP A 78 -12.70 8.75 -12.73
CA ASP A 78 -13.55 9.74 -13.39
C ASP A 78 -13.52 11.02 -12.57
N ARG A 79 -12.85 12.04 -13.09
CA ARG A 79 -12.63 13.31 -12.41
C ARG A 79 -13.93 14.01 -12.01
N GLN A 80 -14.99 13.89 -12.82
CA GLN A 80 -16.27 14.51 -12.52
C GLN A 80 -17.00 13.80 -11.39
N VAL A 81 -16.96 12.46 -11.41
CA VAL A 81 -17.57 11.62 -10.34
C VAL A 81 -16.88 11.86 -9.00
N GLU A 82 -15.55 11.94 -9.02
CA GLU A 82 -14.74 12.12 -7.80
C GLU A 82 -14.63 13.58 -7.34
N GLY A 83 -15.17 14.54 -8.11
CA GLY A 83 -15.16 15.96 -7.77
C GLY A 83 -13.77 16.59 -7.82
N LEU A 84 -12.87 16.06 -8.65
CA LEU A 84 -11.54 16.63 -8.86
C LEU A 84 -11.60 17.78 -9.86
N ALA A 85 -10.79 18.81 -9.61
CA ALA A 85 -10.72 19.98 -10.48
C ALA A 85 -10.05 19.67 -11.83
N GLY A 86 -10.40 20.43 -12.87
CA GLY A 86 -9.74 20.38 -14.18
C GLY A 86 -8.30 20.89 -14.14
N ASN A 87 -7.51 20.54 -15.17
CA ASN A 87 -6.09 20.91 -15.23
C ASN A 87 -5.85 22.42 -15.11
N ASP A 88 -6.68 23.25 -15.76
CA ASP A 88 -6.52 24.70 -15.71
C ASP A 88 -6.70 25.25 -14.29
N ASP A 89 -7.68 24.72 -13.54
CA ASP A 89 -7.89 25.08 -12.14
C ASP A 89 -6.74 24.61 -11.24
N LEU A 90 -6.24 23.41 -11.48
CA LEU A 90 -5.10 22.87 -10.72
C LEU A 90 -3.83 23.69 -10.99
N LEU A 91 -3.55 24.03 -12.25
CA LEU A 91 -2.41 24.88 -12.62
C LEU A 91 -2.52 26.28 -12.02
N ARG A 92 -3.73 26.85 -12.00
CA ARG A 92 -3.97 28.13 -11.34
C ARG A 92 -3.70 28.04 -9.84
N ARG A 93 -4.14 26.97 -9.16
CA ARG A 93 -3.85 26.73 -7.75
C ARG A 93 -2.34 26.63 -7.49
N ALA A 94 -1.60 25.96 -8.37
CA ALA A 94 -0.13 25.89 -8.26
C ALA A 94 0.51 27.27 -8.33
N GLY A 95 0.06 28.14 -9.24
CA GLY A 95 0.50 29.54 -9.34
C GLY A 95 0.18 30.39 -8.10
N GLU A 96 -0.85 30.00 -7.35
CA GLU A 96 -1.23 30.61 -6.07
C GLU A 96 -0.51 29.97 -4.86
N GLY A 97 0.41 29.05 -5.09
CA GLY A 97 1.13 28.32 -4.03
C GLY A 97 0.30 27.28 -3.29
N ARG A 98 -0.82 26.82 -3.88
CA ARG A 98 -1.74 25.84 -3.29
C ARG A 98 -1.61 24.48 -3.99
N GLY A 99 -1.49 23.40 -3.24
CA GLY A 99 -1.51 22.02 -3.72
C GLY A 99 -2.92 21.44 -3.81
N LEU A 100 -2.97 20.09 -3.93
CA LEU A 100 -4.21 19.35 -3.75
C LEU A 100 -4.69 19.42 -2.30
N THR A 101 -6.00 19.38 -2.12
CA THR A 101 -6.61 19.26 -0.80
C THR A 101 -6.49 17.81 -0.29
N ARG A 102 -6.56 17.60 1.02
CA ARG A 102 -6.50 16.27 1.61
C ARG A 102 -7.58 15.31 1.08
N PRO A 103 -8.84 15.70 0.84
CA PRO A 103 -9.82 14.83 0.17
C PRO A 103 -9.42 14.44 -1.26
N GLU A 104 -8.89 15.38 -2.06
CA GLU A 104 -8.39 15.08 -3.41
C GLU A 104 -7.22 14.09 -3.37
N LEU A 105 -6.28 14.28 -2.45
CA LEU A 105 -5.19 13.32 -2.20
C LEU A 105 -5.70 11.95 -1.76
N ALA A 106 -6.76 11.88 -0.96
CA ALA A 106 -7.35 10.62 -0.52
C ALA A 106 -7.96 9.83 -1.69
N VAL A 107 -8.60 10.50 -2.64
CA VAL A 107 -9.08 9.87 -3.89
C VAL A 107 -7.92 9.28 -4.67
N LEU A 108 -6.84 10.05 -4.88
CA LEU A 108 -5.67 9.58 -5.62
C LEU A 108 -4.94 8.44 -4.91
N LEU A 109 -4.84 8.51 -3.59
CA LEU A 109 -4.26 7.43 -2.78
C LEU A 109 -5.04 6.13 -2.93
N ALA A 110 -6.37 6.20 -2.88
CA ALA A 110 -7.23 5.03 -3.07
C ALA A 110 -7.08 4.46 -4.49
N THR A 111 -7.10 5.32 -5.51
CA THR A 111 -6.93 4.92 -6.91
C THR A 111 -5.57 4.27 -7.16
N ALA A 112 -4.49 4.85 -6.63
CA ALA A 112 -3.14 4.31 -6.73
C ALA A 112 -3.02 2.92 -6.09
N LYS A 113 -3.61 2.74 -4.90
CA LYS A 113 -3.64 1.44 -4.21
C LYS A 113 -4.38 0.38 -5.02
N LEU A 114 -5.55 0.70 -5.57
CA LEU A 114 -6.31 -0.23 -6.38
C LEU A 114 -5.58 -0.60 -7.69
N ALA A 115 -4.92 0.37 -8.33
CA ALA A 115 -4.14 0.12 -9.54
C ALA A 115 -2.95 -0.81 -9.28
N LEU A 116 -2.22 -0.58 -8.18
CA LEU A 116 -1.11 -1.45 -7.76
C LEU A 116 -1.60 -2.84 -7.35
N GLN A 117 -2.67 -2.90 -6.55
CA GLN A 117 -3.26 -4.17 -6.14
C GLN A 117 -3.60 -5.03 -7.34
N ASP A 118 -4.31 -4.48 -8.31
CA ASP A 118 -4.71 -5.17 -9.53
C ASP A 118 -3.48 -5.69 -10.32
N ALA A 119 -2.45 -4.85 -10.49
CA ALA A 119 -1.22 -5.24 -11.16
C ALA A 119 -0.45 -6.36 -10.42
N ILE A 120 -0.41 -6.33 -9.09
CA ILE A 120 0.26 -7.35 -8.28
C ILE A 120 -0.54 -8.65 -8.28
N GLU A 121 -1.87 -8.58 -8.13
CA GLU A 121 -2.77 -9.74 -8.07
C GLU A 121 -2.67 -10.62 -9.33
N HIS A 122 -2.53 -9.98 -10.50
CA HIS A 122 -2.42 -10.67 -11.79
C HIS A 122 -0.98 -11.09 -12.16
N ALA A 123 0.00 -10.81 -11.30
CA ALA A 123 1.40 -11.18 -11.50
C ALA A 123 1.82 -12.40 -10.66
N PRO A 124 2.89 -13.13 -11.05
CA PRO A 124 3.46 -14.20 -10.26
C PRO A 124 3.84 -13.77 -8.84
N LEU A 125 4.13 -12.48 -8.65
CA LEU A 125 4.51 -11.86 -7.38
C LEU A 125 3.50 -12.15 -6.26
N ALA A 126 2.18 -12.15 -6.53
CA ALA A 126 1.13 -12.42 -5.55
C ALA A 126 1.24 -13.80 -4.87
N THR A 127 1.95 -14.73 -5.50
CA THR A 127 2.14 -16.10 -4.99
C THR A 127 3.57 -16.39 -4.58
N ASP A 128 4.46 -15.40 -4.64
CA ASP A 128 5.86 -15.56 -4.27
C ASP A 128 6.02 -15.90 -2.78
N ALA A 129 6.91 -16.83 -2.48
CA ALA A 129 7.20 -17.27 -1.11
C ALA A 129 7.79 -16.14 -0.24
N ALA A 130 8.48 -15.18 -0.84
CA ALA A 130 9.02 -14.01 -0.16
C ALA A 130 7.92 -13.14 0.49
N LEU A 131 6.67 -13.19 -0.03
CA LEU A 131 5.52 -12.46 0.49
C LEU A 131 4.63 -13.26 1.45
N LEU A 132 5.03 -14.48 1.80
CA LEU A 132 4.32 -15.26 2.82
C LEU A 132 4.21 -14.53 4.18
N PRO A 133 5.25 -13.82 4.65
CA PRO A 133 5.13 -12.99 5.85
C PRO A 133 4.02 -11.92 5.75
N ASP A 134 3.82 -11.32 4.57
CA ASP A 134 2.75 -10.33 4.34
C ASP A 134 1.37 -10.95 4.46
N LEU A 135 1.19 -12.16 3.90
CA LEU A 135 -0.05 -12.92 4.06
C LEU A 135 -0.35 -13.16 5.55
N HIS A 136 0.62 -13.64 6.31
CA HIS A 136 0.46 -13.90 7.74
C HIS A 136 0.19 -12.62 8.54
N ALA A 137 0.86 -11.51 8.21
CA ALA A 137 0.68 -10.23 8.87
C ALA A 137 -0.72 -9.61 8.67
N ALA A 138 -1.52 -10.12 7.73
CA ALA A 138 -2.92 -9.74 7.56
C ALA A 138 -3.85 -10.36 8.63
N PHE A 139 -3.36 -11.30 9.43
CA PHE A 139 -4.14 -12.03 10.44
C PHE A 139 -3.60 -11.79 11.86
N PRO A 140 -4.46 -11.83 12.89
CA PRO A 140 -4.03 -11.77 14.28
C PRO A 140 -3.01 -12.84 14.64
N ALA A 141 -2.11 -12.53 15.57
CA ALA A 141 -1.05 -13.47 16.01
C ALA A 141 -1.60 -14.82 16.50
N ALA A 142 -2.77 -14.81 17.14
CA ALA A 142 -3.46 -16.02 17.57
C ALA A 142 -3.85 -16.92 16.39
N MET A 143 -4.29 -16.32 15.27
CA MET A 143 -4.59 -17.04 14.01
C MET A 143 -3.32 -17.62 13.39
N GLN A 144 -2.26 -16.82 13.28
CA GLN A 144 -0.98 -17.25 12.72
C GLN A 144 -0.42 -18.48 13.46
N LYS A 145 -0.48 -18.45 14.77
CA LYS A 145 0.05 -19.53 15.63
C LYS A 145 -0.77 -20.83 15.53
N ARG A 146 -2.09 -20.72 15.46
CA ARG A 146 -2.99 -21.89 15.55
C ARG A 146 -3.44 -22.40 14.18
N PHE A 147 -3.60 -21.52 13.20
CA PHE A 147 -4.20 -21.80 11.90
C PHE A 147 -3.31 -21.40 10.72
N GLY A 148 -1.98 -21.46 10.87
CA GLY A 148 -1.03 -21.08 9.83
C GLY A 148 -1.30 -21.76 8.49
N LYS A 149 -1.61 -23.07 8.50
CA LYS A 149 -1.98 -23.80 7.27
C LYS A 149 -3.25 -23.27 6.60
N ALA A 150 -4.26 -22.87 7.39
CA ALA A 150 -5.48 -22.28 6.84
C ALA A 150 -5.21 -20.91 6.20
N ILE A 151 -4.26 -20.15 6.75
CA ILE A 151 -3.77 -18.90 6.17
C ILE A 151 -3.01 -19.17 4.87
N ASP A 152 -2.03 -20.09 4.88
CA ASP A 152 -1.24 -20.45 3.70
C ASP A 152 -2.10 -20.93 2.52
N GLN A 153 -3.19 -21.61 2.85
CA GLN A 153 -4.14 -22.16 1.90
C GLN A 153 -5.40 -21.32 1.74
N HIS A 154 -5.35 -20.04 2.16
CA HIS A 154 -6.48 -19.13 2.02
C HIS A 154 -6.84 -18.95 0.55
N ARG A 155 -8.15 -19.05 0.21
CA ARG A 155 -8.60 -18.98 -1.19
C ARG A 155 -8.33 -17.61 -1.85
N LEU A 156 -8.22 -16.55 -1.04
CA LEU A 156 -7.93 -15.17 -1.47
C LEU A 156 -6.51 -14.76 -1.08
N ARG A 157 -5.55 -15.71 -1.04
CA ARG A 157 -4.19 -15.40 -0.59
C ARG A 157 -3.51 -14.37 -1.49
N GLY A 158 -3.70 -14.49 -2.81
CA GLY A 158 -3.11 -13.56 -3.78
C GLY A 158 -3.65 -12.15 -3.60
N GLU A 159 -4.95 -12.02 -3.46
CA GLU A 159 -5.63 -10.74 -3.23
C GLU A 159 -5.22 -10.09 -1.90
N ILE A 160 -5.06 -10.90 -0.85
CA ILE A 160 -4.60 -10.40 0.46
C ILE A 160 -3.16 -9.88 0.37
N VAL A 161 -2.26 -10.65 -0.26
CA VAL A 161 -0.86 -10.25 -0.48
C VAL A 161 -0.79 -8.98 -1.33
N ALA A 162 -1.53 -8.94 -2.45
CA ALA A 162 -1.57 -7.79 -3.34
C ALA A 162 -2.06 -6.53 -2.60
N THR A 163 -3.12 -6.66 -1.81
CA THR A 163 -3.65 -5.54 -1.00
C THR A 163 -2.62 -5.05 0.03
N LYS A 164 -1.97 -5.95 0.77
CA LYS A 164 -0.97 -5.57 1.78
C LYS A 164 0.24 -4.92 1.15
N LEU A 165 0.75 -5.44 0.05
CA LEU A 165 1.90 -4.87 -0.66
C LEU A 165 1.57 -3.52 -1.29
N ALA A 166 0.44 -3.39 -1.99
CA ALA A 166 0.00 -2.12 -2.56
C ALA A 166 -0.17 -1.03 -1.49
N ASN A 167 -0.80 -1.37 -0.36
CA ASN A 167 -0.91 -0.47 0.79
C ASN A 167 0.47 -0.04 1.31
N ARG A 168 1.40 -0.98 1.46
CA ARG A 168 2.75 -0.69 1.96
C ARG A 168 3.51 0.22 1.01
N ILE A 169 3.49 -0.06 -0.30
CA ILE A 169 4.14 0.77 -1.31
C ILE A 169 3.60 2.21 -1.23
N VAL A 170 2.29 2.40 -1.39
CA VAL A 170 1.70 3.74 -1.45
C VAL A 170 1.87 4.50 -0.12
N ASN A 171 1.74 3.82 1.02
CA ASN A 171 1.89 4.46 2.32
C ASN A 171 3.36 4.84 2.66
N ARG A 172 4.36 4.21 2.01
CA ARG A 172 5.79 4.38 2.33
C ARG A 172 6.58 5.15 1.29
N ILE A 173 6.28 4.99 0.01
CA ILE A 173 6.95 5.74 -1.05
C ILE A 173 6.02 6.71 -1.78
N GLY A 174 4.77 6.82 -1.36
CA GLY A 174 3.83 7.84 -1.86
C GLY A 174 2.99 7.40 -3.05
N ILE A 175 2.08 8.29 -3.42
CA ILE A 175 1.07 8.07 -4.48
C ILE A 175 1.73 8.08 -5.87
N LEU A 176 2.70 8.97 -6.08
CA LEU A 176 3.24 9.31 -7.39
C LEU A 176 4.33 8.36 -7.87
N HIS A 177 5.29 8.01 -7.00
CA HIS A 177 6.54 7.35 -7.37
C HIS A 177 6.36 6.06 -8.16
N PRO A 178 5.40 5.14 -7.85
CA PRO A 178 5.23 3.93 -8.64
C PRO A 178 4.82 4.21 -10.09
N PHE A 179 4.00 5.25 -10.31
CA PHE A 179 3.48 5.59 -11.65
C PHE A 179 4.50 6.40 -12.46
N GLU A 180 5.25 7.29 -11.80
CA GLU A 180 6.38 8.00 -12.42
C GLU A 180 7.45 6.98 -12.88
N LEU A 181 7.82 6.02 -12.03
CA LEU A 181 8.74 4.94 -12.39
C LEU A 181 8.23 4.11 -13.58
N ALA A 182 6.92 3.79 -13.61
CA ALA A 182 6.34 3.05 -14.73
C ALA A 182 6.50 3.79 -16.05
N GLU A 183 6.31 5.12 -16.06
CA GLU A 183 6.51 5.94 -17.26
C GLU A 183 7.99 6.13 -17.62
N GLU A 184 8.84 6.43 -16.64
CA GLU A 184 10.26 6.73 -16.85
C GLU A 184 11.08 5.52 -17.28
N GLU A 185 10.85 4.36 -16.66
CA GLU A 185 11.60 3.14 -16.93
C GLU A 185 10.87 2.19 -17.90
N GLY A 186 9.64 2.50 -18.31
CA GLY A 186 8.84 1.63 -19.15
C GLY A 186 8.50 0.28 -18.49
N ALA A 187 8.48 0.23 -17.16
CA ALA A 187 8.29 -0.98 -16.37
C ALA A 187 6.82 -1.20 -15.99
N ALA A 188 6.44 -2.47 -15.82
CA ALA A 188 5.12 -2.79 -15.29
C ALA A 188 5.04 -2.46 -13.79
N LEU A 189 3.86 -2.10 -13.29
CA LEU A 189 3.64 -1.83 -11.87
C LEU A 189 3.98 -3.04 -10.98
N SER A 190 3.79 -4.27 -11.49
CA SER A 190 4.20 -5.50 -10.81
C SER A 190 5.70 -5.63 -10.64
N ASP A 191 6.49 -5.19 -11.63
CA ASP A 191 7.95 -5.22 -11.57
C ASP A 191 8.46 -4.18 -10.58
N ILE A 192 7.87 -2.99 -10.58
CA ILE A 192 8.16 -1.95 -9.58
C ILE A 192 7.85 -2.47 -8.17
N ALA A 193 6.72 -3.14 -7.98
CA ALA A 193 6.36 -3.74 -6.70
C ALA A 193 7.37 -4.83 -6.27
N ALA A 194 7.85 -5.66 -7.20
CA ALA A 194 8.88 -6.65 -6.92
C ALA A 194 10.20 -5.99 -6.51
N MET A 195 10.65 -4.95 -7.24
CA MET A 195 11.87 -4.22 -6.90
C MET A 195 11.74 -3.45 -5.58
N PHE A 196 10.54 -2.96 -5.23
CA PHE A 196 10.28 -2.40 -3.90
C PHE A 196 10.54 -3.43 -2.79
N VAL A 197 10.04 -4.68 -2.95
CA VAL A 197 10.27 -5.76 -1.97
C VAL A 197 11.76 -6.07 -1.84
N VAL A 198 12.50 -6.10 -2.95
CA VAL A 198 13.96 -6.31 -2.95
C VAL A 198 14.67 -5.17 -2.20
N ALA A 199 14.34 -3.91 -2.52
CA ALA A 199 14.93 -2.75 -1.86
C ALA A 199 14.60 -2.73 -0.36
N GLU A 200 13.35 -3.01 0.01
CA GLU A 200 12.90 -3.06 1.41
C GLU A 200 13.72 -4.07 2.24
N GLN A 201 13.94 -5.26 1.69
CA GLN A 201 14.71 -6.31 2.36
C GLN A 201 16.21 -5.99 2.40
N GLN A 202 16.78 -5.50 1.29
CA GLN A 202 18.20 -5.21 1.18
C GLN A 202 18.65 -4.10 2.13
N PHE A 203 17.84 -3.09 2.33
CA PHE A 203 18.14 -1.91 3.16
C PHE A 203 17.49 -1.93 4.54
N ASP A 204 16.80 -3.00 4.92
CA ASP A 204 16.02 -3.10 6.17
C ASP A 204 15.15 -1.85 6.41
N LEU A 205 14.41 -1.45 5.37
CA LEU A 205 13.59 -0.23 5.42
C LEU A 205 12.55 -0.29 6.53
N GLY A 206 12.09 -1.48 6.88
CA GLY A 206 11.18 -1.68 8.01
C GLY A 206 11.77 -1.19 9.33
N ALA A 207 13.05 -1.44 9.58
CA ALA A 207 13.74 -0.92 10.77
C ALA A 207 13.91 0.60 10.70
N LEU A 208 14.32 1.13 9.54
CA LEU A 208 14.48 2.56 9.33
C LEU A 208 13.17 3.34 9.58
N TRP A 209 12.04 2.89 9.02
CA TRP A 209 10.74 3.53 9.25
C TRP A 209 10.35 3.53 10.73
N ARG A 210 10.55 2.40 11.44
CA ARG A 210 10.29 2.33 12.89
C ARG A 210 11.19 3.29 13.70
N GLU A 211 12.43 3.47 13.28
CA GLU A 211 13.35 4.40 13.93
C GLU A 211 12.89 5.85 13.75
N ILE A 212 12.51 6.26 12.54
CA ILE A 212 11.95 7.59 12.28
C ILE A 212 10.68 7.82 13.10
N GLU A 213 9.77 6.82 13.16
CA GLU A 213 8.53 6.92 13.93
C GLU A 213 8.76 7.09 15.44
N ARG A 214 9.81 6.45 16.00
CA ARG A 214 10.11 6.46 17.42
C ARG A 214 10.99 7.63 17.86
N THR A 215 11.73 8.22 16.95
CA THR A 215 12.67 9.31 17.27
C THR A 215 11.89 10.58 17.63
N PRO A 216 12.12 11.17 18.82
CA PRO A 216 11.50 12.44 19.19
C PRO A 216 11.98 13.57 18.28
N MET A 217 11.07 14.13 17.49
CA MET A 217 11.36 15.27 16.60
C MET A 217 10.07 16.02 16.28
N PRO A 218 10.15 17.28 15.78
CA PRO A 218 8.99 17.98 15.24
C PRO A 218 8.36 17.22 14.07
N GLU A 219 7.04 17.26 13.96
CA GLU A 219 6.30 16.52 12.92
C GLU A 219 6.75 16.90 11.50
N ALA A 220 6.98 18.16 11.21
CA ALA A 220 7.50 18.60 9.91
C ALA A 220 8.84 17.93 9.54
N GLY A 221 9.73 17.77 10.53
CA GLY A 221 11.00 17.06 10.33
C GLY A 221 10.80 15.57 10.06
N ARG A 222 9.83 14.95 10.73
CA ARG A 222 9.46 13.54 10.52
C ARG A 222 8.90 13.31 9.12
N LEU A 223 8.00 14.17 8.66
CA LEU A 223 7.44 14.09 7.31
C LEU A 223 8.54 14.26 6.26
N ALA A 224 9.46 15.24 6.44
CA ALA A 224 10.59 15.45 5.55
C ALA A 224 11.52 14.23 5.47
N LEU A 225 11.81 13.55 6.61
CA LEU A 225 12.61 12.33 6.58
C LEU A 225 11.91 11.18 5.86
N PHE A 226 10.59 11.03 5.99
CA PHE A 226 9.85 10.03 5.22
C PHE A 226 9.90 10.31 3.73
N ASP A 227 9.77 11.57 3.32
CA ASP A 227 9.88 11.99 1.92
C ASP A 227 11.27 11.70 1.36
N GLU A 228 12.34 12.06 2.07
CA GLU A 228 13.73 11.75 1.67
C GLU A 228 13.97 10.25 1.50
N VAL A 229 13.45 9.43 2.42
CA VAL A 229 13.52 7.96 2.31
C VAL A 229 12.74 7.48 1.10
N ALA A 230 11.55 8.02 0.82
CA ALA A 230 10.75 7.66 -0.33
C ALA A 230 11.48 7.97 -1.65
N VAL A 231 12.10 9.13 -1.76
CA VAL A 231 12.92 9.53 -2.92
C VAL A 231 14.13 8.60 -3.09
N ALA A 232 14.83 8.26 -2.00
CA ALA A 232 15.96 7.35 -2.05
C ALA A 232 15.54 5.94 -2.51
N VAL A 233 14.44 5.42 -1.96
CA VAL A 233 13.88 4.10 -2.35
C VAL A 233 13.46 4.10 -3.82
N ARG A 234 12.80 5.17 -4.29
CA ARG A 234 12.46 5.34 -5.71
C ARG A 234 13.70 5.22 -6.61
N SER A 235 14.79 5.92 -6.25
CA SER A 235 16.04 5.84 -7.00
C SER A 235 16.61 4.41 -7.03
N GLN A 236 16.59 3.70 -5.90
CA GLN A 236 17.05 2.31 -5.84
C GLN A 236 16.19 1.37 -6.68
N ILE A 237 14.87 1.56 -6.70
CA ILE A 237 13.98 0.78 -7.56
C ILE A 237 14.31 1.01 -9.04
N ALA A 238 14.55 2.26 -9.47
CA ALA A 238 14.96 2.59 -10.83
C ALA A 238 16.27 1.87 -11.22
N ASP A 239 17.27 1.90 -10.35
CA ASP A 239 18.54 1.23 -10.59
C ASP A 239 18.39 -0.30 -10.68
N LEU A 240 17.57 -0.90 -9.81
CA LEU A 240 17.26 -2.33 -9.85
C LEU A 240 16.54 -2.73 -11.14
N LEU A 241 15.56 -1.93 -11.59
CA LEU A 241 14.85 -2.17 -12.85
C LEU A 241 15.81 -2.16 -14.05
N ARG A 242 16.73 -1.20 -14.11
CA ARG A 242 17.72 -1.10 -15.20
C ARG A 242 18.69 -2.28 -15.24
N VAL A 243 19.07 -2.81 -14.09
CA VAL A 243 19.97 -3.97 -14.00
C VAL A 243 19.26 -5.27 -14.37
N THR A 244 17.97 -5.38 -14.09
CA THR A 244 17.18 -6.59 -14.34
C THR A 244 16.49 -6.59 -15.71
N ALA A 245 16.47 -5.46 -16.43
CA ALA A 245 15.91 -5.40 -17.77
C ALA A 245 16.66 -6.36 -18.70
N PRO A 246 15.96 -7.23 -19.43
CA PRO A 246 16.61 -8.03 -20.47
C PRO A 246 17.15 -7.08 -21.54
N GLY A 247 18.47 -7.16 -21.83
CA GLY A 247 19.15 -6.36 -22.82
C GLY A 247 18.66 -6.61 -24.26
#